data_109c9782b2c32e490b63a23f9be2d441
#
_entry.id   109c9782b2c32e490b63a23f9be2d441
#
_cell.length_a   1.000
_cell.length_b   1.000
_cell.length_c   1.000
_cell.angle_alpha   90.00
_cell.angle_beta   90.00
_cell.angle_gamma   90.00
#
_symmetry.space_group_name_H-M   'P 1'
#
loop_
_entity.id
_entity.type
_entity.pdbx_description
1 polymer ?
#
loop_
_entity_poly.entity_id
_entity_poly.type
_entity_poly.pdbx_seq_one_letter_code
_entity_poly.pdbx_strand_id
1 'polypeptide(L)'
;MAISTLDEYLATIPNDDNRARMVDVLVWVGLTYPELELRIAWNQPMFTHHGTYIIGFSAASKHMAMAPERATMIRFEPVMRERGTDFGKMFARQPWNKPFDYELLDAFIQHQLTDKKDVTSFWRPKEHELVAAEAVASGAQPPVVREFTEDDDEWLRATVLPALEHYLAHPESAHTLEEFDALIKQTVHDYEEHPNDVYTLDEVKDELGLD
;
A
#
# COMPACT_ATOMS: atom_id res chain seq x y z
N MET A 1 17.48 17.11 5.92
CA MET A 1 18.25 15.92 5.53
C MET A 1 17.42 15.17 4.52
N ALA A 2 17.99 14.67 3.45
CA ALA A 2 17.22 13.84 2.51
C ALA A 2 17.02 12.46 3.12
N ILE A 3 15.81 11.93 3.09
CA ILE A 3 15.47 10.57 3.52
C ILE A 3 15.73 9.65 2.33
N SER A 4 16.50 8.59 2.54
CA SER A 4 16.96 7.68 1.50
C SER A 4 16.61 6.21 1.77
N THR A 5 16.29 5.88 3.02
CA THR A 5 15.90 4.52 3.43
C THR A 5 14.51 4.49 4.04
N LEU A 6 13.92 3.29 4.09
CA LEU A 6 12.62 3.09 4.73
C LEU A 6 12.70 3.40 6.23
N ASP A 7 13.77 2.97 6.92
CA ASP A 7 13.97 3.21 8.36
C ASP A 7 14.09 4.70 8.67
N GLU A 8 14.85 5.45 7.87
CA GLU A 8 14.91 6.91 8.02
C GLU A 8 13.51 7.55 7.89
N TYR A 9 12.68 7.04 6.97
CA TYR A 9 11.31 7.51 6.82
C TYR A 9 10.46 7.14 8.03
N LEU A 10 10.48 5.88 8.45
CA LEU A 10 9.70 5.38 9.59
C LEU A 10 10.08 6.08 10.89
N ALA A 11 11.36 6.40 11.08
CA ALA A 11 11.82 7.18 12.22
C ALA A 11 11.23 8.61 12.30
N THR A 12 10.70 9.14 11.19
CA THR A 12 10.00 10.43 11.19
C THR A 12 8.59 10.36 11.78
N ILE A 13 8.04 9.15 11.99
CA ILE A 13 6.71 8.93 12.56
C ILE A 13 6.86 8.71 14.07
N PRO A 14 6.53 9.71 14.92
CA PRO A 14 6.88 9.66 16.34
C PRO A 14 6.01 8.71 17.15
N ASN A 15 4.82 8.37 16.70
CA ASN A 15 3.89 7.45 17.37
C ASN A 15 4.13 6.03 16.87
N ASP A 16 4.37 5.09 17.78
CA ASP A 16 4.72 3.71 17.44
C ASP A 16 3.58 2.95 16.76
N ASP A 17 2.33 3.14 17.18
CA ASP A 17 1.16 2.50 16.55
C ASP A 17 0.96 3.01 15.11
N ASN A 18 1.20 4.31 14.89
CA ASN A 18 1.10 4.89 13.54
C ASN A 18 2.24 4.39 12.65
N ARG A 19 3.43 4.22 13.22
CA ARG A 19 4.58 3.67 12.52
C ARG A 19 4.34 2.21 12.15
N ALA A 20 3.87 1.39 13.09
CA ALA A 20 3.49 0.01 12.83
C ALA A 20 2.44 -0.11 11.73
N ARG A 21 1.39 0.73 11.78
CA ARG A 21 0.38 0.76 10.71
C ARG A 21 0.94 1.19 9.35
N MET A 22 1.90 2.10 9.30
CA MET A 22 2.57 2.44 8.03
C MET A 22 3.29 1.22 7.47
N VAL A 23 4.03 0.49 8.30
CA VAL A 23 4.72 -0.76 7.91
C VAL A 23 3.71 -1.79 7.42
N ASP A 24 2.62 -2.00 8.16
CA ASP A 24 1.52 -2.91 7.81
C ASP A 24 0.98 -2.65 6.40
N VAL A 25 0.69 -1.39 6.08
CA VAL A 25 0.21 -1.00 4.75
C VAL A 25 1.27 -1.24 3.66
N LEU A 26 2.54 -0.92 3.92
CA LEU A 26 3.61 -1.12 2.94
C LEU A 26 3.86 -2.62 2.69
N VAL A 27 3.87 -3.44 3.74
CA VAL A 27 3.98 -4.91 3.65
C VAL A 27 2.80 -5.48 2.87
N TRP A 28 1.57 -5.04 3.20
CA TRP A 28 0.37 -5.47 2.48
C TRP A 28 0.48 -5.17 0.97
N VAL A 29 0.91 -3.98 0.59
CA VAL A 29 1.09 -3.65 -0.84
C VAL A 29 2.13 -4.56 -1.48
N GLY A 30 3.28 -4.76 -0.83
CA GLY A 30 4.34 -5.62 -1.36
C GLY A 30 3.89 -7.07 -1.57
N LEU A 31 3.16 -7.63 -0.60
CA LEU A 31 2.66 -9.01 -0.68
C LEU A 31 1.53 -9.18 -1.69
N THR A 32 0.61 -8.22 -1.75
CA THR A 32 -0.53 -8.27 -2.70
C THR A 32 -0.09 -8.01 -4.14
N TYR A 33 0.96 -7.22 -4.33
CA TYR A 33 1.47 -6.77 -5.62
C TYR A 33 2.99 -6.95 -5.71
N PRO A 34 3.49 -8.19 -5.73
CA PRO A 34 4.93 -8.48 -5.69
C PRO A 34 5.70 -7.97 -6.92
N GLU A 35 4.99 -7.58 -7.98
CA GLU A 35 5.57 -6.92 -9.15
C GLU A 35 5.88 -5.44 -8.93
N LEU A 36 5.42 -4.84 -7.82
CA LEU A 36 5.70 -3.45 -7.49
C LEU A 36 7.04 -3.31 -6.75
N GLU A 37 7.79 -2.28 -7.10
CA GLU A 37 9.05 -1.94 -6.45
C GLU A 37 8.84 -0.81 -5.45
N LEU A 38 9.16 -1.03 -4.17
CA LEU A 38 9.18 0.02 -3.15
C LEU A 38 10.41 0.91 -3.34
N ARG A 39 10.21 2.21 -3.31
CA ARG A 39 11.27 3.23 -3.38
C ARG A 39 11.03 4.34 -2.38
N ILE A 40 12.12 4.95 -1.90
CA ILE A 40 12.03 6.23 -1.21
C ILE A 40 12.40 7.35 -2.20
N ALA A 41 11.43 8.22 -2.47
CA ALA A 41 11.68 9.41 -3.26
C ALA A 41 10.86 10.59 -2.71
N TRP A 42 11.39 11.81 -2.82
CA TRP A 42 10.82 13.02 -2.20
C TRP A 42 10.53 12.85 -0.70
N ASN A 43 11.40 12.08 -0.01
CA ASN A 43 11.28 11.74 1.41
C ASN A 43 10.02 10.94 1.77
N GLN A 44 9.47 10.16 0.84
CA GLN A 44 8.26 9.36 1.05
C GLN A 44 8.39 7.98 0.40
N PRO A 45 7.80 6.93 1.00
CA PRO A 45 7.69 5.63 0.37
C PRO A 45 6.69 5.68 -0.79
N MET A 46 7.06 5.06 -1.89
CA MET A 46 6.22 4.93 -3.05
C MET A 46 6.49 3.63 -3.79
N PHE A 47 5.46 3.09 -4.40
CA PHE A 47 5.55 1.92 -5.25
C PHE A 47 5.56 2.33 -6.71
N THR A 48 6.40 1.65 -7.48
CA THR A 48 6.54 1.82 -8.93
C THR A 48 6.39 0.47 -9.62
N HIS A 49 5.94 0.49 -10.87
CA HIS A 49 5.92 -0.66 -11.75
C HIS A 49 6.64 -0.31 -13.05
N HIS A 50 7.61 -1.12 -13.48
CA HIS A 50 8.49 -0.86 -14.64
C HIS A 50 8.93 0.62 -14.79
N GLY A 51 9.27 1.24 -13.66
CA GLY A 51 9.77 2.62 -13.60
C GLY A 51 8.70 3.70 -13.59
N THR A 52 7.40 3.37 -13.69
CA THR A 52 6.31 4.34 -13.57
C THR A 52 5.73 4.36 -12.15
N TYR A 53 5.35 5.52 -11.67
CA TYR A 53 4.72 5.71 -10.35
C TYR A 53 3.33 5.06 -10.28
N ILE A 54 3.08 4.31 -9.23
CA ILE A 54 1.77 3.67 -8.96
C ILE A 54 1.08 4.35 -7.78
N ILE A 55 1.68 4.32 -6.59
CA ILE A 55 1.10 4.92 -5.40
C ILE A 55 2.19 5.33 -4.42
N GLY A 56 1.95 6.38 -3.65
CA GLY A 56 2.83 6.80 -2.57
C GLY A 56 2.08 7.05 -1.28
N PHE A 57 2.83 7.05 -0.18
CA PHE A 57 2.28 7.21 1.16
C PHE A 57 2.98 8.33 1.91
N SER A 58 2.25 9.00 2.79
CA SER A 58 2.84 9.94 3.71
C SER A 58 2.13 9.94 5.05
N ALA A 59 2.88 10.15 6.12
CA ALA A 59 2.37 10.26 7.47
C ALA A 59 2.19 11.73 7.85
N ALA A 60 1.02 12.04 8.38
CA ALA A 60 0.72 13.31 9.05
C ALA A 60 0.29 13.02 10.50
N SER A 61 0.19 14.05 11.34
CA SER A 61 -0.15 13.87 12.76
C SER A 61 -1.49 13.16 13.01
N LYS A 62 -2.45 13.28 12.11
CA LYS A 62 -3.81 12.75 12.29
C LYS A 62 -4.21 11.65 11.31
N HIS A 63 -3.44 11.44 10.26
CA HIS A 63 -3.78 10.50 9.19
C HIS A 63 -2.55 10.04 8.42
N MET A 64 -2.68 8.89 7.79
CA MET A 64 -1.88 8.48 6.65
C MET A 64 -2.55 9.01 5.37
N ALA A 65 -1.78 9.42 4.39
CA ALA A 65 -2.30 9.78 3.07
C ALA A 65 -1.87 8.74 2.04
N MET A 66 -2.83 8.33 1.20
CA MET A 66 -2.61 7.57 -0.03
C MET A 66 -2.60 8.56 -1.19
N ALA A 67 -1.59 8.50 -2.03
CA ALA A 67 -1.37 9.41 -3.13
C ALA A 67 -1.31 8.66 -4.47
N PRO A 68 -2.44 8.25 -5.07
CA PRO A 68 -2.46 7.93 -6.48
C PRO A 68 -2.31 9.24 -7.29
N GLU A 69 -2.04 9.16 -8.56
CA GLU A 69 -1.95 10.38 -9.39
C GLU A 69 -3.29 11.12 -9.50
N ARG A 70 -3.24 12.39 -9.87
CA ARG A 70 -4.40 13.26 -9.96
C ARG A 70 -5.53 12.68 -10.85
N ALA A 71 -5.21 12.06 -11.97
CA ALA A 71 -6.19 11.45 -12.86
C ALA A 71 -7.01 10.37 -12.13
N THR A 72 -6.36 9.53 -11.33
CA THR A 72 -7.03 8.52 -10.49
C THR A 72 -7.89 9.17 -9.42
N MET A 73 -7.40 10.22 -8.74
CA MET A 73 -8.21 10.96 -7.77
C MET A 73 -9.51 11.51 -8.38
N ILE A 74 -9.44 12.02 -9.61
CA ILE A 74 -10.63 12.50 -10.34
C ILE A 74 -11.60 11.34 -10.61
N ARG A 75 -11.11 10.22 -11.10
CA ARG A 75 -11.93 9.04 -11.43
C ARG A 75 -12.63 8.45 -10.21
N PHE A 76 -11.96 8.47 -9.05
CA PHE A 76 -12.48 7.91 -7.80
C PHE A 76 -13.22 8.92 -6.92
N GLU A 77 -13.33 10.17 -7.31
CA GLU A 77 -14.03 11.18 -6.51
C GLU A 77 -15.48 10.75 -6.13
N PRO A 78 -16.30 10.21 -7.04
CA PRO A 78 -17.64 9.72 -6.70
C PRO A 78 -17.60 8.59 -5.65
N VAL A 79 -16.70 7.63 -5.82
CA VAL A 79 -16.52 6.49 -4.91
C VAL A 79 -16.09 6.96 -3.52
N MET A 80 -15.09 7.84 -3.44
CA MET A 80 -14.61 8.39 -2.17
C MET A 80 -15.70 9.17 -1.43
N ARG A 81 -16.55 9.90 -2.15
CA ARG A 81 -17.70 10.61 -1.56
C ARG A 81 -18.72 9.63 -0.97
N GLU A 82 -19.06 8.58 -1.70
CA GLU A 82 -20.00 7.54 -1.26
C GLU A 82 -19.47 6.81 -0.01
N ARG A 83 -18.18 6.49 0.03
CA ARG A 83 -17.50 5.84 1.17
C ARG A 83 -17.26 6.77 2.36
N GLY A 84 -17.48 8.07 2.21
CA GLY A 84 -17.20 9.07 3.25
C GLY A 84 -15.70 9.24 3.53
N THR A 85 -14.85 8.92 2.55
CA THR A 85 -13.40 9.11 2.63
C THR A 85 -13.06 10.60 2.66
N ASP A 86 -12.21 11.02 3.58
CA ASP A 86 -11.63 12.38 3.54
C ASP A 86 -10.56 12.43 2.43
N PHE A 87 -10.70 13.36 1.50
CA PHE A 87 -9.76 13.51 0.40
C PHE A 87 -9.58 14.96 -0.03
N GLY A 88 -8.46 15.21 -0.67
CA GLY A 88 -8.15 16.48 -1.32
C GLY A 88 -7.87 16.28 -2.80
N LYS A 89 -7.20 17.25 -3.40
CA LYS A 89 -6.87 17.21 -4.83
C LYS A 89 -5.97 16.02 -5.19
N MET A 90 -5.01 15.68 -4.33
CA MET A 90 -3.93 14.73 -4.62
C MET A 90 -3.90 13.52 -3.69
N PHE A 91 -4.66 13.53 -2.58
CA PHE A 91 -4.55 12.56 -1.51
C PHE A 91 -5.91 12.11 -1.01
N ALA A 92 -6.06 10.80 -0.78
CA ALA A 92 -7.08 10.23 0.09
C ALA A 92 -6.46 10.05 1.49
N ARG A 93 -7.16 10.49 2.54
CA ARG A 93 -6.67 10.48 3.92
C ARG A 93 -7.32 9.38 4.72
N GLN A 94 -6.49 8.63 5.41
CA GLN A 94 -6.89 7.52 6.28
C GLN A 94 -6.57 7.91 7.74
N PRO A 95 -7.56 8.29 8.55
CA PRO A 95 -7.33 8.69 9.93
C PRO A 95 -6.71 7.55 10.74
N TRP A 96 -5.71 7.86 11.59
CA TRP A 96 -5.04 6.85 12.41
C TRP A 96 -5.96 6.12 13.40
N ASN A 97 -7.06 6.74 13.81
CA ASN A 97 -8.02 6.19 14.77
C ASN A 97 -9.18 5.43 14.13
N LYS A 98 -9.10 5.12 12.84
CA LYS A 98 -10.07 4.30 12.10
C LYS A 98 -9.37 3.11 11.44
N PRO A 99 -10.08 2.01 11.14
CA PRO A 99 -9.56 0.97 10.27
C PRO A 99 -9.06 1.57 8.95
N PHE A 100 -8.00 0.99 8.40
CA PHE A 100 -7.49 1.40 7.11
C PHE A 100 -8.36 0.82 5.98
N ASP A 101 -8.65 1.59 4.95
CA ASP A 101 -9.48 1.18 3.81
C ASP A 101 -8.62 0.50 2.74
N TYR A 102 -8.31 -0.79 2.96
CA TYR A 102 -7.53 -1.60 2.04
C TYR A 102 -8.24 -1.85 0.72
N GLU A 103 -9.58 -1.91 0.71
CA GLU A 103 -10.36 -2.07 -0.51
C GLU A 103 -10.20 -0.88 -1.45
N LEU A 104 -10.22 0.33 -0.89
CA LEU A 104 -9.96 1.55 -1.67
C LEU A 104 -8.51 1.61 -2.16
N LEU A 105 -7.55 1.17 -1.33
CA LEU A 105 -6.15 1.09 -1.72
C LEU A 105 -5.96 0.11 -2.89
N ASP A 106 -6.54 -1.08 -2.77
CA ASP A 106 -6.56 -2.10 -3.82
C ASP A 106 -7.10 -1.53 -5.14
N ALA A 107 -8.26 -0.91 -5.09
CA ALA A 107 -8.89 -0.32 -6.27
C ALA A 107 -8.04 0.80 -6.91
N PHE A 108 -7.34 1.61 -6.12
CA PHE A 108 -6.40 2.61 -6.64
C PHE A 108 -5.24 1.94 -7.39
N ILE A 109 -4.63 0.92 -6.79
CA ILE A 109 -3.48 0.22 -7.39
C ILE A 109 -3.91 -0.50 -8.68
N GLN A 110 -4.99 -1.27 -8.65
CA GLN A 110 -5.55 -1.98 -9.81
C GLN A 110 -5.83 -1.02 -10.97
N HIS A 111 -6.47 0.11 -10.66
CA HIS A 111 -6.76 1.14 -11.67
C HIS A 111 -5.47 1.72 -12.25
N GLN A 112 -4.47 2.03 -11.41
CA GLN A 112 -3.18 2.57 -11.84
C GLN A 112 -2.43 1.58 -12.73
N LEU A 113 -2.36 0.31 -12.34
CA LEU A 113 -1.71 -0.75 -13.12
C LEU A 113 -2.35 -0.90 -14.50
N THR A 114 -3.68 -0.93 -14.55
CA THR A 114 -4.45 -1.07 -15.80
C THR A 114 -4.25 0.13 -16.72
N ASP A 115 -4.39 1.33 -16.18
CA ASP A 115 -4.44 2.57 -16.96
C ASP A 115 -3.04 3.04 -17.37
N LYS A 116 -2.00 2.58 -16.67
CA LYS A 116 -0.59 2.93 -16.94
C LYS A 116 0.22 1.80 -17.60
N LYS A 117 -0.40 0.72 -18.05
CA LYS A 117 0.29 -0.44 -18.63
C LYS A 117 1.26 -0.08 -19.76
N ASP A 118 0.94 0.97 -20.55
CA ASP A 118 1.74 1.45 -21.68
C ASP A 118 2.49 2.77 -21.37
N VAL A 119 2.44 3.26 -20.13
CA VAL A 119 3.12 4.49 -19.71
C VAL A 119 4.57 4.16 -19.35
N THR A 120 5.52 4.78 -20.04
CA THR A 120 6.96 4.57 -19.80
C THR A 120 7.63 5.71 -19.03
N SER A 121 6.93 6.83 -18.83
CA SER A 121 7.41 7.94 -18.00
C SER A 121 7.03 7.73 -16.54
N PHE A 122 7.81 8.32 -15.62
CA PHE A 122 7.52 8.22 -14.19
C PHE A 122 6.12 8.75 -13.85
N TRP A 123 5.77 9.95 -14.32
CA TRP A 123 4.44 10.53 -14.17
C TRP A 123 3.62 10.37 -15.44
N ARG A 124 2.29 10.30 -15.29
CA ARG A 124 1.37 10.38 -16.44
C ARG A 124 1.54 11.70 -17.19
N PRO A 125 1.29 11.69 -18.51
CA PRO A 125 1.02 12.92 -19.23
C PRO A 125 -0.18 13.68 -18.62
N LYS A 126 -0.10 15.03 -18.56
CA LYS A 126 -1.16 15.86 -17.97
C LYS A 126 -2.51 15.74 -18.68
N GLU A 127 -2.49 15.38 -19.93
CA GLU A 127 -3.68 15.14 -20.76
C GLU A 127 -4.60 14.08 -20.17
N HIS A 128 -4.05 13.11 -19.42
CA HIS A 128 -4.83 12.08 -18.73
C HIS A 128 -5.74 12.65 -17.62
N GLU A 129 -5.39 13.78 -17.02
CA GLU A 129 -6.27 14.48 -16.07
C GLU A 129 -7.53 15.02 -16.77
N LEU A 130 -7.38 15.54 -18.00
CA LEU A 130 -8.50 16.03 -18.79
C LEU A 130 -9.41 14.88 -19.22
N VAL A 131 -8.82 13.79 -19.71
CA VAL A 131 -9.57 12.56 -20.06
C VAL A 131 -10.36 12.02 -18.86
N ALA A 132 -9.74 11.98 -17.67
CA ALA A 132 -10.39 11.55 -16.46
C ALA A 132 -11.57 12.49 -16.07
N ALA A 133 -11.38 13.80 -16.19
CA ALA A 133 -12.42 14.79 -15.90
C ALA A 133 -13.59 14.70 -16.91
N GLU A 134 -13.31 14.56 -18.20
CA GLU A 134 -14.31 14.35 -19.24
C GLU A 134 -15.11 13.07 -19.04
N ALA A 135 -14.44 11.97 -18.65
CA ALA A 135 -15.10 10.71 -18.35
C ALA A 135 -16.11 10.87 -17.19
N VAL A 136 -15.74 11.56 -16.12
CA VAL A 136 -16.65 11.83 -14.99
C VAL A 136 -17.80 12.75 -15.43
N ALA A 137 -17.50 13.81 -16.16
CA ALA A 137 -18.51 14.76 -16.65
C ALA A 137 -19.53 14.13 -17.62
N SER A 138 -19.10 13.16 -18.42
CA SER A 138 -19.97 12.40 -19.34
C SER A 138 -20.77 11.28 -18.65
N GLY A 139 -20.63 11.10 -17.34
CA GLY A 139 -21.33 10.07 -16.59
C GLY A 139 -20.76 8.66 -16.77
N ALA A 140 -19.48 8.54 -17.16
CA ALA A 140 -18.81 7.25 -17.18
C ALA A 140 -18.82 6.62 -15.79
N GLN A 141 -19.09 5.32 -15.72
CA GLN A 141 -19.13 4.59 -14.47
C GLN A 141 -17.83 4.80 -13.69
N PRO A 142 -17.90 5.08 -12.37
CA PRO A 142 -16.69 5.15 -11.53
C PRO A 142 -16.02 3.77 -11.49
N PRO A 143 -14.71 3.72 -11.17
CA PRO A 143 -14.04 2.45 -10.91
C PRO A 143 -14.74 1.69 -9.78
N VAL A 144 -14.77 0.38 -9.89
CA VAL A 144 -15.36 -0.49 -8.88
C VAL A 144 -14.35 -0.69 -7.76
N VAL A 145 -14.81 -0.56 -6.52
CA VAL A 145 -14.09 -1.01 -5.33
C VAL A 145 -14.65 -2.39 -4.99
N ARG A 146 -13.79 -3.41 -5.06
CA ARG A 146 -14.14 -4.77 -4.71
C ARG A 146 -14.25 -4.88 -3.18
N GLU A 147 -15.31 -5.50 -2.70
CA GLU A 147 -15.37 -5.89 -1.28
C GLU A 147 -14.46 -7.10 -1.05
N PHE A 148 -13.72 -7.09 0.05
CA PHE A 148 -12.90 -8.21 0.43
C PHE A 148 -13.78 -9.38 0.94
N THR A 149 -13.36 -10.57 0.62
CA THR A 149 -14.02 -11.82 1.02
C THR A 149 -13.37 -12.41 2.27
N GLU A 150 -13.95 -13.49 2.81
CA GLU A 150 -13.33 -14.24 3.91
C GLU A 150 -11.97 -14.82 3.47
N ASP A 151 -11.80 -15.21 2.20
CA ASP A 151 -10.54 -15.70 1.66
C ASP A 151 -9.45 -14.60 1.63
N ASP A 152 -9.83 -13.35 1.32
CA ASP A 152 -8.91 -12.20 1.38
C ASP A 152 -8.45 -11.94 2.83
N ASP A 153 -9.37 -12.05 3.80
CA ASP A 153 -9.06 -11.90 5.23
C ASP A 153 -8.18 -13.06 5.75
N GLU A 154 -8.43 -14.29 5.30
CA GLU A 154 -7.62 -15.46 5.65
C GLU A 154 -6.21 -15.33 5.08
N TRP A 155 -6.07 -14.96 3.80
CA TRP A 155 -4.79 -14.69 3.18
C TRP A 155 -4.01 -13.58 3.91
N LEU A 156 -4.68 -12.51 4.29
CA LEU A 156 -4.07 -11.39 5.02
C LEU A 156 -3.50 -11.84 6.36
N ARG A 157 -4.25 -12.66 7.10
CA ARG A 157 -3.80 -13.22 8.40
C ARG A 157 -2.66 -14.22 8.22
N ALA A 158 -2.73 -15.07 7.21
CA ALA A 158 -1.73 -16.11 6.98
C ALA A 158 -0.40 -15.58 6.45
N THR A 159 -0.43 -14.46 5.72
CA THR A 159 0.72 -13.99 4.95
C THR A 159 1.24 -12.64 5.46
N VAL A 160 0.37 -11.64 5.60
CA VAL A 160 0.78 -10.28 5.96
C VAL A 160 1.18 -10.18 7.43
N LEU A 161 0.40 -10.78 8.33
CA LEU A 161 0.69 -10.66 9.77
C LEU A 161 2.03 -11.30 10.16
N PRO A 162 2.40 -12.52 9.71
CA PRO A 162 3.72 -13.09 10.02
C PRO A 162 4.88 -12.27 9.45
N ALA A 163 4.75 -11.74 8.22
CA ALA A 163 5.76 -10.88 7.63
C ALA A 163 5.95 -9.57 8.42
N LEU A 164 4.85 -8.98 8.87
CA LEU A 164 4.85 -7.79 9.71
C LEU A 164 5.49 -8.06 11.08
N GLU A 165 5.14 -9.16 11.74
CA GLU A 165 5.71 -9.56 13.03
C GLU A 165 7.22 -9.79 12.91
N HIS A 166 7.67 -10.47 11.86
CA HIS A 166 9.10 -10.64 11.58
C HIS A 166 9.80 -9.29 11.44
N TYR A 167 9.23 -8.36 10.65
CA TYR A 167 9.78 -7.02 10.46
C TYR A 167 9.87 -6.23 11.79
N LEU A 168 8.83 -6.28 12.60
CA LEU A 168 8.76 -5.55 13.88
C LEU A 168 9.63 -6.18 14.98
N ALA A 169 9.87 -7.49 14.93
CA ALA A 169 10.71 -8.20 15.91
C ALA A 169 12.23 -7.90 15.74
N HIS A 170 12.64 -7.37 14.59
CA HIS A 170 14.04 -7.10 14.27
C HIS A 170 14.31 -5.59 13.98
N PRO A 171 13.96 -4.68 14.89
CA PRO A 171 14.07 -3.23 14.64
C PRO A 171 15.49 -2.72 14.53
N GLU A 172 16.49 -3.52 14.95
CA GLU A 172 17.92 -3.21 14.85
C GLU A 172 18.59 -3.67 13.54
N SER A 173 17.97 -4.52 12.78
CA SER A 173 18.40 -4.79 11.42
C SER A 173 17.91 -3.63 10.55
N ALA A 174 18.85 -2.73 10.17
CA ALA A 174 18.54 -1.67 9.20
C ALA A 174 17.99 -2.34 7.93
N HIS A 175 16.67 -2.37 7.81
CA HIS A 175 16.03 -2.97 6.66
C HIS A 175 16.23 -2.03 5.49
N THR A 176 17.14 -2.39 4.62
CA THR A 176 17.28 -1.75 3.31
C THR A 176 16.04 -2.05 2.47
N LEU A 177 15.80 -1.25 1.44
CA LEU A 177 14.75 -1.57 0.46
C LEU A 177 14.97 -2.94 -0.19
N GLU A 178 16.23 -3.38 -0.33
CA GLU A 178 16.59 -4.69 -0.85
C GLU A 178 16.19 -5.82 0.10
N GLU A 179 16.35 -5.64 1.42
CA GLU A 179 15.92 -6.60 2.43
C GLU A 179 14.39 -6.68 2.53
N PHE A 180 13.70 -5.54 2.43
CA PHE A 180 12.24 -5.51 2.36
C PHE A 180 11.72 -6.25 1.12
N ASP A 181 12.28 -5.98 -0.04
CA ASP A 181 11.92 -6.66 -1.30
C ASP A 181 12.24 -8.19 -1.24
N ALA A 182 13.35 -8.55 -0.60
CA ALA A 182 13.70 -9.95 -0.39
C ALA A 182 12.73 -10.66 0.56
N LEU A 183 12.32 -10.00 1.65
CA LEU A 183 11.30 -10.53 2.58
C LEU A 183 9.97 -10.78 1.86
N ILE A 184 9.50 -9.80 1.08
CA ILE A 184 8.27 -9.94 0.30
C ILE A 184 8.35 -11.14 -0.67
N LYS A 185 9.44 -11.25 -1.43
CA LYS A 185 9.63 -12.36 -2.38
C LYS A 185 9.69 -13.71 -1.68
N GLN A 186 10.38 -13.80 -0.55
CA GLN A 186 10.44 -15.02 0.23
C GLN A 186 9.06 -15.42 0.76
N THR A 187 8.32 -14.49 1.34
CA THR A 187 6.98 -14.75 1.89
C THR A 187 6.01 -15.22 0.81
N VAL A 188 6.03 -14.59 -0.38
CA VAL A 188 5.20 -15.01 -1.52
C VAL A 188 5.59 -16.42 -1.98
N HIS A 189 6.88 -16.70 -2.09
CA HIS A 189 7.39 -18.01 -2.50
C HIS A 189 6.98 -19.11 -1.52
N ASP A 190 7.13 -18.87 -0.22
CA ASP A 190 6.76 -19.82 0.83
C ASP A 190 5.26 -20.11 0.81
N TYR A 191 4.42 -19.10 0.58
CA TYR A 191 2.98 -19.29 0.43
C TYR A 191 2.61 -20.07 -0.85
N GLU A 192 3.27 -19.82 -1.98
CA GLU A 192 3.03 -20.54 -3.23
C GLU A 192 3.44 -22.04 -3.13
N GLU A 193 4.53 -22.33 -2.40
CA GLU A 193 4.97 -23.73 -2.21
C GLU A 193 4.15 -24.49 -1.16
N HIS A 194 3.59 -23.79 -0.15
CA HIS A 194 2.89 -24.38 0.99
C HIS A 194 1.53 -23.73 1.27
N PRO A 195 0.59 -23.68 0.31
CA PRO A 195 -0.66 -22.94 0.45
C PRO A 195 -1.62 -23.48 1.53
N ASN A 196 -1.32 -24.64 2.12
CA ASN A 196 -2.11 -25.26 3.19
C ASN A 196 -1.43 -25.21 4.57
N ASP A 197 -0.21 -24.70 4.66
CA ASP A 197 0.49 -24.51 5.94
C ASP A 197 0.12 -23.13 6.51
N VAL A 198 -1.16 -22.98 6.82
CA VAL A 198 -1.66 -21.78 7.52
C VAL A 198 -1.29 -21.93 8.99
N TYR A 199 -0.28 -21.20 9.43
CA TYR A 199 0.05 -21.10 10.85
C TYR A 199 -0.99 -20.24 11.56
N THR A 200 -1.55 -20.75 12.64
CA THR A 200 -2.38 -19.94 13.52
C THR A 200 -1.49 -18.93 14.29
N LEU A 201 -2.07 -17.81 14.70
CA LEU A 201 -1.34 -16.80 15.49
C LEU A 201 -0.67 -17.39 16.74
N ASP A 202 -1.29 -18.42 17.37
CA ASP A 202 -0.76 -19.11 18.53
C ASP A 202 0.44 -20.01 18.15
N GLU A 203 0.44 -20.67 17.00
CA GLU A 203 1.56 -21.45 16.50
C GLU A 203 2.77 -20.57 16.17
N VAL A 204 2.54 -19.40 15.56
CA VAL A 204 3.59 -18.42 15.28
C VAL A 204 4.18 -17.86 16.57
N LYS A 205 3.36 -17.57 17.60
CA LYS A 205 3.84 -17.12 18.91
C LYS A 205 4.67 -18.17 19.62
N ASP A 206 4.24 -19.43 19.59
CA ASP A 206 4.97 -20.55 20.20
C ASP A 206 6.33 -20.76 19.52
N GLU A 207 6.42 -20.63 18.19
CA GLU A 207 7.66 -20.80 17.43
C GLU A 207 8.64 -19.64 17.63
N LEU A 208 8.10 -18.41 17.80
CA LEU A 208 8.91 -17.21 18.05
C LEU A 208 9.21 -16.97 19.55
N GLY A 209 8.65 -17.79 20.46
CA GLY A 209 8.85 -17.65 21.90
C GLY A 209 8.24 -16.36 22.47
N LEU A 210 7.17 -15.86 21.87
CA LEU A 210 6.44 -14.67 22.29
C LEU A 210 5.22 -15.12 23.15
N ASP A 211 5.36 -15.02 24.48
CA ASP A 211 4.25 -15.19 25.46
C ASP A 211 3.39 -13.93 25.57
#